data_c5a50dea6a0463e758f09b455399cbee
#
_entry.id   c5a50dea6a0463e758f09b455399cbee
#
_cell.length_a   1.000
_cell.length_b   1.000
_cell.length_c   1.000
_cell.angle_alpha   90.00
_cell.angle_beta   90.00
_cell.angle_gamma   90.00
#
_symmetry.space_group_name_H-M   'P 1'
#
loop_
_entity.id
_entity.type
_entity.pdbx_description
1 polymer ?
#
loop_
_entity_poly.entity_id
_entity_poly.type
_entity_poly.pdbx_seq_one_letter_code
_entity_poly.pdbx_strand_id
1 'polypeptide(L)'
;KWRSFRDSDDSRFVVLTMPRSLSRLPYGKNTKVVEEFEFEEVELDEKGNAKPVPHSHYAWMNTSYVLGSRLTDAYAKFGWCTAIRGAENGGKVEGLPAHVFTADDGDKDLKCPTEIAITDRREAELSKLGFLPLCHYKNTDYAVFFGAQTAQKAKKYDRPEATANASISARLPYIMATSRIAHFLKVIARDKIG
;
A
#
# COMPACT_ATOMS: atom_id res chain seq x y z
N LYS A 1 9.69 12.55 -19.77
CA LYS A 1 10.05 11.15 -19.44
C LYS A 1 8.87 10.41 -18.77
N TRP A 2 8.32 10.89 -17.63
CA TRP A 2 7.23 10.19 -16.93
C TRP A 2 5.96 10.02 -17.79
N ARG A 3 5.50 11.07 -18.45
CA ARG A 3 4.33 11.02 -19.34
C ARG A 3 4.53 10.00 -20.46
N SER A 4 5.66 10.04 -21.13
CA SER A 4 6.00 9.11 -22.23
C SER A 4 6.04 7.65 -21.74
N PHE A 5 6.62 7.38 -20.57
CA PHE A 5 6.60 6.05 -19.97
C PHE A 5 5.16 5.57 -19.71
N ARG A 6 4.30 6.40 -19.15
CA ARG A 6 2.91 6.05 -18.87
C ARG A 6 2.05 5.75 -20.09
N ASP A 7 2.45 6.26 -21.25
CA ASP A 7 1.78 5.99 -22.54
C ASP A 7 2.27 4.68 -23.19
N SER A 8 3.33 4.05 -22.65
CA SER A 8 3.85 2.75 -23.14
C SER A 8 3.01 1.57 -22.61
N ASP A 9 3.05 0.46 -23.35
CA ASP A 9 2.36 -0.77 -22.94
C ASP A 9 3.02 -1.43 -21.73
N ASP A 10 4.31 -1.27 -21.52
CA ASP A 10 5.05 -1.85 -20.39
C ASP A 10 4.65 -1.21 -19.05
N SER A 11 4.17 0.02 -19.06
CA SER A 11 3.78 0.73 -17.84
C SER A 11 2.61 0.07 -17.08
N ARG A 12 1.83 -0.80 -17.75
CA ARG A 12 0.77 -1.61 -17.12
C ARG A 12 1.29 -2.64 -16.12
N PHE A 13 2.56 -3.04 -16.26
CA PHE A 13 3.20 -4.02 -15.36
C PHE A 13 3.95 -3.37 -14.19
N VAL A 14 3.89 -2.04 -14.09
CA VAL A 14 4.55 -1.28 -13.02
C VAL A 14 3.50 -0.67 -12.11
N VAL A 15 3.68 -0.87 -10.81
CA VAL A 15 2.86 -0.27 -9.75
C VAL A 15 3.77 0.53 -8.82
N LEU A 16 3.45 1.79 -8.62
CA LEU A 16 4.19 2.69 -7.72
C LEU A 16 3.35 2.97 -6.49
N THR A 17 3.66 2.29 -5.41
CA THR A 17 3.00 2.48 -4.11
C THR A 17 3.58 3.66 -3.36
N MET A 18 2.76 4.34 -2.59
CA MET A 18 3.15 5.43 -1.69
C MET A 18 2.08 5.65 -0.60
N PRO A 19 2.36 6.41 0.46
CA PRO A 19 3.69 6.79 0.96
C PRO A 19 4.41 5.59 1.57
N ARG A 20 5.59 5.78 2.16
CA ARG A 20 6.21 4.73 2.96
C ARG A 20 5.35 4.41 4.18
N SER A 21 5.40 3.18 4.65
CA SER A 21 4.69 2.72 5.84
C SER A 21 5.67 2.36 6.97
N LEU A 22 5.21 2.47 8.20
CA LEU A 22 6.00 2.14 9.36
C LEU A 22 6.28 0.63 9.37
N SER A 23 7.55 0.24 9.46
CA SER A 23 7.94 -1.17 9.43
C SER A 23 7.84 -1.84 10.79
N ARG A 24 8.07 -1.08 11.87
CA ARG A 24 8.03 -1.55 13.25
C ARG A 24 7.83 -0.38 14.21
N LEU A 25 7.43 -0.70 15.42
CA LEU A 25 7.50 0.26 16.52
C LEU A 25 8.96 0.59 16.84
N PRO A 26 9.25 1.81 17.33
CA PRO A 26 10.54 2.12 17.92
C PRO A 26 10.88 1.13 19.05
N TYR A 27 12.15 0.77 19.17
CA TYR A 27 12.60 -0.05 20.30
C TYR A 27 12.56 0.73 21.60
N GLY A 28 12.20 0.06 22.68
CA GLY A 28 12.15 0.65 24.02
C GLY A 28 11.30 -0.19 24.97
N LYS A 29 11.47 0.04 26.29
CA LYS A 29 10.77 -0.72 27.34
C LYS A 29 9.25 -0.65 27.23
N ASN A 30 8.71 0.47 26.76
CA ASN A 30 7.28 0.72 26.65
C ASN A 30 6.71 0.46 25.24
N THR A 31 7.53 0.01 24.30
CA THR A 31 7.13 -0.23 22.90
C THR A 31 7.53 -1.64 22.48
N LYS A 32 8.71 -1.79 21.87
CA LYS A 32 9.27 -3.08 21.43
C LYS A 32 10.60 -3.32 22.13
N VAL A 33 10.61 -4.21 23.10
CA VAL A 33 11.81 -4.58 23.87
C VAL A 33 12.78 -5.35 22.97
N VAL A 34 14.08 -5.09 23.13
CA VAL A 34 15.17 -5.91 22.62
C VAL A 34 15.73 -6.71 23.77
N GLU A 35 15.57 -8.05 23.74
CA GLU A 35 15.91 -8.92 24.87
C GLU A 35 17.41 -9.05 25.12
N GLU A 36 18.22 -8.96 24.06
CA GLU A 36 19.67 -9.17 24.12
C GLU A 36 20.44 -7.99 24.72
N PHE A 37 19.88 -6.79 24.67
CA PHE A 37 20.49 -5.58 25.24
C PHE A 37 19.45 -4.49 25.48
N GLU A 38 19.72 -3.63 26.46
CA GLU A 38 18.88 -2.46 26.72
C GLU A 38 19.13 -1.40 25.63
N PHE A 39 18.10 -1.11 24.85
CA PHE A 39 18.14 -0.11 23.80
C PHE A 39 16.84 0.70 23.77
N GLU A 40 16.97 2.01 23.84
CA GLU A 40 15.85 2.94 23.82
C GLU A 40 15.97 3.89 22.63
N GLU A 41 15.04 3.76 21.66
CA GLU A 41 14.89 4.73 20.57
C GLU A 41 13.93 5.87 20.94
N VAL A 42 13.20 5.71 22.05
CA VAL A 42 12.19 6.66 22.52
C VAL A 42 12.66 7.30 23.81
N GLU A 43 12.82 8.60 23.81
CA GLU A 43 13.07 9.35 25.04
C GLU A 43 11.81 9.31 25.92
N LEU A 44 12.02 9.18 27.23
CA LEU A 44 10.95 9.27 28.22
C LEU A 44 10.98 10.63 28.90
N ASP A 45 9.82 11.11 29.31
CA ASP A 45 9.70 12.28 30.18
C ASP A 45 10.01 11.91 31.63
N GLU A 46 10.03 12.89 32.53
CA GLU A 46 10.27 12.68 33.98
C GLU A 46 9.21 11.78 34.64
N LYS A 47 8.04 11.60 34.02
CA LYS A 47 6.94 10.74 34.47
C LYS A 47 6.98 9.34 33.84
N GLY A 48 7.97 9.07 32.97
CA GLY A 48 8.13 7.79 32.28
C GLY A 48 7.24 7.63 31.04
N ASN A 49 6.63 8.70 30.53
CA ASN A 49 5.86 8.65 29.29
C ASN A 49 6.77 8.82 28.07
N ALA A 50 6.44 8.16 26.98
CA ALA A 50 7.16 8.31 25.71
C ALA A 50 6.99 9.73 25.15
N LYS A 51 8.11 10.39 24.86
CA LYS A 51 8.12 11.67 24.14
C LYS A 51 7.87 11.45 22.64
N PRO A 52 7.42 12.49 21.89
CA PRO A 52 7.32 12.43 20.45
C PRO A 52 8.67 12.10 19.80
N VAL A 53 8.69 11.11 18.91
CA VAL A 53 9.88 10.74 18.14
C VAL A 53 9.92 11.56 16.86
N PRO A 54 11.07 12.16 16.48
CA PRO A 54 11.19 12.86 15.21
C PRO A 54 10.84 11.95 14.03
N HIS A 55 10.15 12.49 13.03
CA HIS A 55 9.66 11.72 11.88
C HIS A 55 10.76 10.92 11.16
N SER A 56 11.95 11.50 11.07
CA SER A 56 13.13 10.86 10.45
C SER A 56 13.70 9.67 11.22
N HIS A 57 13.38 9.53 12.50
CA HIS A 57 13.88 8.46 13.35
C HIS A 57 13.03 7.20 13.30
N TYR A 58 11.85 7.24 12.69
CA TYR A 58 11.05 6.04 12.48
C TYR A 58 11.62 5.17 11.35
N ALA A 59 11.47 3.87 11.51
CA ALA A 59 11.86 2.89 10.50
C ALA A 59 10.76 2.78 9.41
N TRP A 60 10.94 3.49 8.31
CA TRP A 60 10.02 3.49 7.18
C TRP A 60 10.39 2.42 6.17
N MET A 61 9.41 1.63 5.72
CA MET A 61 9.56 0.65 4.64
C MET A 61 8.79 1.06 3.38
N ASN A 62 9.17 0.49 2.26
CA ASN A 62 8.41 0.68 1.02
C ASN A 62 7.05 -0.04 1.11
N THR A 63 5.98 0.68 0.84
CA THR A 63 4.60 0.17 0.90
C THR A 63 4.31 -0.93 -0.14
N SER A 64 5.21 -1.18 -1.09
CA SER A 64 5.11 -2.34 -1.98
C SER A 64 5.10 -3.68 -1.23
N TYR A 65 5.78 -3.79 -0.09
CA TYR A 65 5.71 -4.98 0.76
C TYR A 65 4.31 -5.19 1.34
N VAL A 66 3.65 -4.09 1.73
CA VAL A 66 2.26 -4.12 2.19
C VAL A 66 1.31 -4.54 1.08
N LEU A 67 1.50 -4.01 -0.14
CA LEU A 67 0.74 -4.48 -1.31
C LEU A 67 1.01 -5.95 -1.61
N GLY A 68 2.26 -6.40 -1.50
CA GLY A 68 2.65 -7.80 -1.65
C GLY A 68 1.87 -8.71 -0.70
N SER A 69 1.71 -8.31 0.57
CA SER A 69 0.91 -9.07 1.53
C SER A 69 -0.56 -9.17 1.12
N ARG A 70 -1.15 -8.12 0.50
CA ARG A 70 -2.53 -8.18 -0.01
C ARG A 70 -2.67 -9.12 -1.21
N LEU A 71 -1.68 -9.13 -2.09
CA LEU A 71 -1.64 -10.06 -3.23
C LEU A 71 -1.56 -11.51 -2.77
N THR A 72 -0.67 -11.82 -1.82
CA THR A 72 -0.51 -13.18 -1.29
C THR A 72 -1.73 -13.63 -0.48
N ASP A 73 -2.34 -12.74 0.31
CA ASP A 73 -3.57 -13.01 1.06
C ASP A 73 -4.76 -13.30 0.12
N ALA A 74 -4.93 -12.49 -0.92
CA ALA A 74 -5.94 -12.72 -1.94
C ALA A 74 -5.74 -14.07 -2.66
N TYR A 75 -4.49 -14.41 -2.97
CA TYR A 75 -4.18 -15.69 -3.60
C TYR A 75 -4.46 -16.87 -2.67
N ALA A 76 -4.08 -16.77 -1.41
CA ALA A 76 -4.33 -17.82 -0.41
C ALA A 76 -5.84 -18.08 -0.20
N LYS A 77 -6.66 -17.01 -0.22
CA LYS A 77 -8.11 -17.12 -0.01
C LYS A 77 -8.88 -17.57 -1.25
N PHE A 78 -8.49 -17.11 -2.42
CA PHE A 78 -9.29 -17.23 -3.64
C PHE A 78 -8.58 -17.92 -4.81
N GLY A 79 -7.29 -18.20 -4.71
CA GLY A 79 -6.47 -18.68 -5.82
C GLY A 79 -6.18 -17.62 -6.90
N TRP A 80 -6.58 -16.35 -6.68
CA TRP A 80 -6.42 -15.22 -7.57
C TRP A 80 -5.95 -13.99 -6.82
N CYS A 81 -5.17 -13.12 -7.48
CA CYS A 81 -4.66 -11.87 -6.90
C CYS A 81 -5.52 -10.65 -7.27
N THR A 82 -6.85 -10.78 -7.35
CA THR A 82 -7.74 -9.70 -7.79
C THR A 82 -8.41 -8.94 -6.65
N ALA A 83 -8.61 -9.59 -5.50
CA ALA A 83 -9.25 -9.00 -4.33
C ALA A 83 -8.23 -8.23 -3.47
N ILE A 84 -7.80 -7.06 -3.94
CA ILE A 84 -6.69 -6.27 -3.36
C ILE A 84 -7.00 -4.77 -3.21
N ARG A 85 -8.24 -4.35 -3.39
CA ARG A 85 -8.65 -2.95 -3.35
C ARG A 85 -9.97 -2.75 -2.61
N GLY A 86 -10.14 -1.54 -2.05
CA GLY A 86 -11.33 -1.21 -1.27
C GLY A 86 -11.31 -1.86 0.12
N ALA A 87 -12.03 -1.27 1.07
CA ALA A 87 -12.04 -1.74 2.45
C ALA A 87 -12.59 -3.17 2.58
N GLU A 88 -13.66 -3.49 1.84
CA GLU A 88 -14.39 -4.76 1.93
C GLU A 88 -13.85 -5.85 0.99
N ASN A 89 -13.00 -5.49 0.02
CA ASN A 89 -12.56 -6.40 -1.04
C ASN A 89 -11.03 -6.62 -1.03
N GLY A 90 -10.44 -6.72 0.16
CA GLY A 90 -9.05 -7.14 0.35
C GLY A 90 -8.00 -6.02 0.26
N GLY A 91 -8.39 -4.76 0.06
CA GLY A 91 -7.47 -3.61 0.09
C GLY A 91 -7.18 -3.09 1.49
N LYS A 92 -7.87 -3.57 2.52
CA LYS A 92 -7.64 -3.19 3.91
C LYS A 92 -6.39 -3.89 4.46
N VAL A 93 -5.56 -3.12 5.13
CA VAL A 93 -4.36 -3.58 5.85
C VAL A 93 -4.57 -3.27 7.31
N GLU A 94 -4.67 -4.29 8.14
CA GLU A 94 -4.86 -4.21 9.58
C GLU A 94 -3.56 -4.54 10.33
N GLY A 95 -3.48 -4.13 11.60
CA GLY A 95 -2.34 -4.44 12.44
C GLY A 95 -1.06 -3.70 12.03
N LEU A 96 -1.19 -2.50 11.46
CA LEU A 96 -0.03 -1.64 11.21
C LEU A 96 0.59 -1.19 12.53
N PRO A 97 1.91 -1.02 12.60
CA PRO A 97 2.56 -0.54 13.81
C PRO A 97 1.96 0.80 14.26
N ALA A 98 1.35 0.81 15.45
CA ALA A 98 0.69 1.96 16.02
C ALA A 98 1.50 2.46 17.22
N HIS A 99 2.30 3.52 17.02
CA HIS A 99 3.10 4.12 18.10
C HIS A 99 2.30 5.20 18.80
N VAL A 100 2.04 4.99 20.09
CA VAL A 100 1.38 5.97 20.98
C VAL A 100 2.45 6.75 21.72
N PHE A 101 2.33 8.06 21.75
CA PHE A 101 3.22 8.97 22.49
C PHE A 101 2.40 10.04 23.21
N THR A 102 3.03 10.75 24.15
CA THR A 102 2.43 11.89 24.81
C THR A 102 2.78 13.16 24.04
N ALA A 103 1.79 13.89 23.60
CA ALA A 103 1.94 15.17 22.92
C ALA A 103 2.28 16.30 23.91
N ASP A 104 2.67 17.46 23.41
CA ASP A 104 3.10 18.60 24.23
C ASP A 104 1.99 19.15 25.14
N ASP A 105 0.72 18.94 24.78
CA ASP A 105 -0.47 19.27 25.58
C ASP A 105 -0.77 18.25 26.70
N GLY A 106 -0.03 17.15 26.75
CA GLY A 106 -0.17 16.09 27.73
C GLY A 106 -1.14 14.97 27.32
N ASP A 107 -1.81 15.10 26.19
CA ASP A 107 -2.70 14.09 25.65
C ASP A 107 -1.92 12.96 24.95
N LYS A 108 -2.53 11.77 24.90
CA LYS A 108 -1.96 10.66 24.12
C LYS A 108 -2.39 10.77 22.69
N ASP A 109 -1.42 10.71 21.80
CA ASP A 109 -1.64 10.74 20.34
C ASP A 109 -1.05 9.50 19.67
N LEU A 110 -1.56 9.18 18.49
CA LEU A 110 -1.16 8.01 17.70
C LEU A 110 -0.39 8.47 16.47
N LYS A 111 0.84 8.00 16.34
CA LYS A 111 1.63 8.25 15.12
C LYS A 111 0.95 7.59 13.93
N CYS A 112 0.71 8.39 12.89
CA CYS A 112 0.22 7.87 11.61
C CYS A 112 1.16 6.77 11.09
N PRO A 113 0.67 5.55 10.82
CA PRO A 113 1.50 4.43 10.37
C PRO A 113 1.96 4.58 8.93
N THR A 114 1.47 5.57 8.19
CA THR A 114 2.01 5.98 6.90
C THR A 114 2.78 7.29 7.05
N GLU A 115 3.85 7.45 6.28
CA GLU A 115 4.76 8.61 6.32
C GLU A 115 4.00 9.93 6.14
N ILE A 116 2.96 9.93 5.32
CA ILE A 116 2.08 11.06 5.05
C ILE A 116 0.63 10.55 5.11
N ALA A 117 -0.25 11.30 5.77
CA ALA A 117 -1.68 11.02 5.72
C ALA A 117 -2.26 11.49 4.36
N ILE A 118 -2.84 10.55 3.62
CA ILE A 118 -3.46 10.81 2.31
C ILE A 118 -4.97 10.73 2.47
N THR A 119 -5.65 11.82 2.12
CA THR A 119 -7.11 11.90 2.10
C THR A 119 -7.68 11.31 0.81
N ASP A 120 -8.97 10.97 0.80
CA ASP A 120 -9.67 10.41 -0.38
C ASP A 120 -9.53 11.29 -1.62
N ARG A 121 -9.57 12.62 -1.45
CA ARG A 121 -9.36 13.57 -2.55
C ARG A 121 -7.95 13.45 -3.12
N ARG A 122 -6.94 13.38 -2.27
CA ARG A 122 -5.54 13.23 -2.68
C ARG A 122 -5.28 11.86 -3.27
N GLU A 123 -5.92 10.82 -2.75
CA GLU A 123 -5.88 9.48 -3.35
C GLU A 123 -6.33 9.51 -4.81
N ALA A 124 -7.49 10.12 -5.10
CA ALA A 124 -8.02 10.22 -6.44
C ALA A 124 -7.10 11.02 -7.40
N GLU A 125 -6.46 12.09 -6.91
CA GLU A 125 -5.49 12.87 -7.68
C GLU A 125 -4.23 12.04 -8.00
N LEU A 126 -3.67 11.33 -7.02
CA LEU A 126 -2.48 10.51 -7.16
C LEU A 126 -2.73 9.29 -8.06
N SER A 127 -3.88 8.65 -7.92
CA SER A 127 -4.31 7.54 -8.78
C SER A 127 -4.37 7.96 -10.26
N LYS A 128 -4.88 9.16 -10.57
CA LYS A 128 -4.86 9.71 -11.93
C LYS A 128 -3.43 9.94 -12.46
N LEU A 129 -2.48 10.17 -11.58
CA LEU A 129 -1.06 10.34 -11.93
C LEU A 129 -0.31 9.00 -12.06
N GLY A 130 -0.96 7.87 -11.79
CA GLY A 130 -0.39 6.52 -11.92
C GLY A 130 0.31 6.00 -10.66
N PHE A 131 -0.06 6.54 -9.49
CA PHE A 131 0.37 6.02 -8.19
C PHE A 131 -0.72 5.18 -7.55
N LEU A 132 -0.31 4.29 -6.66
CA LEU A 132 -1.21 3.52 -5.81
C LEU A 132 -1.01 3.93 -4.34
N PRO A 133 -1.82 4.87 -3.85
CA PRO A 133 -1.71 5.34 -2.48
C PRO A 133 -2.28 4.36 -1.46
N LEU A 134 -1.61 4.25 -0.31
CA LEU A 134 -2.13 3.65 0.90
C LEU A 134 -2.68 4.75 1.81
N CYS A 135 -3.98 4.73 2.06
CA CYS A 135 -4.68 5.75 2.83
C CYS A 135 -4.93 5.26 4.26
N HIS A 136 -4.40 5.98 5.24
CA HIS A 136 -4.61 5.67 6.65
C HIS A 136 -5.89 6.32 7.17
N TYR A 137 -6.64 5.61 7.98
CA TYR A 137 -7.78 6.15 8.73
C TYR A 137 -7.29 6.70 10.07
N LYS A 138 -7.59 7.97 10.34
CA LYS A 138 -7.15 8.66 11.55
C LYS A 138 -7.54 7.88 12.82
N ASN A 139 -6.62 7.80 13.76
CA ASN A 139 -6.76 7.13 15.07
C ASN A 139 -7.07 5.62 14.96
N THR A 140 -6.57 4.96 13.93
CA THR A 140 -6.69 3.51 13.76
C THR A 140 -5.33 2.88 13.43
N ASP A 141 -5.23 1.57 13.57
CA ASP A 141 -4.07 0.76 13.17
C ASP A 141 -4.20 0.19 11.75
N TYR A 142 -5.18 0.66 10.97
CA TYR A 142 -5.39 0.17 9.62
C TYR A 142 -5.32 1.26 8.55
N ALA A 143 -5.00 0.83 7.35
CA ALA A 143 -4.99 1.65 6.15
C ALA A 143 -5.60 0.86 4.98
N VAL A 144 -5.94 1.55 3.89
CA VAL A 144 -6.66 0.95 2.76
C VAL A 144 -6.05 1.37 1.43
N PHE A 145 -5.87 0.41 0.54
CA PHE A 145 -5.71 0.67 -0.89
C PHE A 145 -7.10 0.78 -1.53
N PHE A 146 -7.58 1.99 -1.75
CA PHE A 146 -8.89 2.22 -2.39
C PHE A 146 -8.87 1.91 -3.87
N GLY A 147 -7.82 2.35 -4.56
CA GLY A 147 -7.56 2.04 -5.94
C GLY A 147 -6.71 0.79 -6.11
N ALA A 148 -6.42 0.46 -7.36
CA ALA A 148 -5.40 -0.51 -7.75
C ALA A 148 -4.85 -0.12 -9.12
N GLN A 149 -4.38 1.09 -9.23
CA GLN A 149 -3.86 1.64 -10.47
C GLN A 149 -2.45 1.11 -10.75
N THR A 150 -2.17 0.83 -12.03
CA THR A 150 -0.81 0.72 -12.53
C THR A 150 -0.29 2.10 -12.95
N ALA A 151 0.98 2.18 -13.30
CA ALA A 151 1.54 3.40 -13.84
C ALA A 151 0.95 3.80 -15.21
N GLN A 152 0.27 2.87 -15.89
CA GLN A 152 -0.28 3.11 -17.22
C GLN A 152 -1.38 4.17 -17.21
N LYS A 153 -1.31 5.09 -18.17
CA LYS A 153 -2.37 6.03 -18.43
C LYS A 153 -3.40 5.37 -19.36
N ALA A 154 -4.62 5.18 -18.85
CA ALA A 154 -5.70 4.66 -19.67
C ALA A 154 -5.95 5.55 -20.90
N LYS A 155 -6.09 4.93 -22.07
CA LYS A 155 -6.41 5.63 -23.31
C LYS A 155 -7.83 6.20 -23.22
N LYS A 156 -8.00 7.39 -23.76
CA LYS A 156 -9.32 8.02 -23.93
C LYS A 156 -9.80 7.78 -25.35
N TYR A 157 -11.06 7.45 -25.49
CA TYR A 157 -11.74 7.22 -26.76
C TYR A 157 -12.97 8.12 -26.85
N ASP A 158 -13.47 8.32 -28.06
CA ASP A 158 -14.69 9.12 -28.29
C ASP A 158 -15.93 8.48 -27.66
N ARG A 159 -15.92 7.14 -27.53
CA ARG A 159 -17.00 6.39 -26.88
C ARG A 159 -16.71 6.24 -25.39
N PRO A 160 -17.64 6.64 -24.50
CA PRO A 160 -17.47 6.52 -23.04
C PRO A 160 -17.21 5.09 -22.57
N GLU A 161 -17.89 4.09 -23.17
CA GLU A 161 -17.73 2.68 -22.82
C GLU A 161 -16.33 2.17 -23.13
N ALA A 162 -15.76 2.57 -24.26
CA ALA A 162 -14.39 2.21 -24.64
C ALA A 162 -13.37 2.82 -23.67
N THR A 163 -13.59 4.06 -23.25
CA THR A 163 -12.77 4.73 -22.24
C THR A 163 -12.87 4.04 -20.87
N ALA A 164 -14.08 3.62 -20.46
CA ALA A 164 -14.29 2.89 -19.23
C ALA A 164 -13.56 1.53 -19.26
N ASN A 165 -13.66 0.78 -20.35
CA ASN A 165 -12.95 -0.49 -20.55
C ASN A 165 -11.43 -0.30 -20.50
N ALA A 166 -10.88 0.73 -21.16
CA ALA A 166 -9.47 1.04 -21.09
C ALA A 166 -9.02 1.37 -19.67
N SER A 167 -9.84 2.07 -18.90
CA SER A 167 -9.57 2.36 -17.49
C SER A 167 -9.55 1.12 -16.60
N ILE A 168 -10.41 0.16 -16.87
CA ILE A 168 -10.42 -1.13 -16.17
C ILE A 168 -9.18 -1.94 -16.55
N SER A 169 -8.85 -2.01 -17.82
CA SER A 169 -7.71 -2.77 -18.36
C SER A 169 -6.35 -2.26 -17.87
N ALA A 170 -6.27 -0.99 -17.43
CA ALA A 170 -5.07 -0.40 -16.84
C ALA A 170 -4.93 -0.65 -15.33
N ARG A 171 -5.81 -1.44 -14.72
CA ARG A 171 -5.77 -1.74 -13.28
C ARG A 171 -5.05 -3.05 -12.99
N LEU A 172 -4.35 -3.08 -11.85
CA LEU A 172 -3.59 -4.24 -11.40
C LEU A 172 -4.43 -5.54 -11.30
N PRO A 173 -5.66 -5.56 -10.74
CA PRO A 173 -6.49 -6.77 -10.71
C PRO A 173 -6.76 -7.36 -12.11
N TYR A 174 -7.00 -6.50 -13.10
CA TYR A 174 -7.19 -6.94 -14.48
C TYR A 174 -5.90 -7.58 -15.03
N ILE A 175 -4.75 -6.93 -14.84
CA ILE A 175 -3.46 -7.44 -15.29
C ILE A 175 -3.14 -8.79 -14.62
N MET A 176 -3.39 -8.92 -13.32
CA MET A 176 -3.20 -10.18 -12.59
C MET A 176 -4.08 -11.31 -13.11
N ALA A 177 -5.37 -11.03 -13.36
CA ALA A 177 -6.31 -12.02 -13.91
C ALA A 177 -5.92 -12.43 -15.35
N THR A 178 -5.68 -11.49 -16.23
CA THR A 178 -5.33 -11.78 -17.63
C THR A 178 -3.99 -12.49 -17.76
N SER A 179 -2.99 -12.12 -16.97
CA SER A 179 -1.68 -12.80 -16.92
C SER A 179 -1.84 -14.24 -16.45
N ARG A 180 -2.69 -14.52 -15.45
CA ARG A 180 -2.96 -15.86 -14.97
C ARG A 180 -3.64 -16.72 -16.03
N ILE A 181 -4.65 -16.19 -16.72
CA ILE A 181 -5.33 -16.86 -17.82
C ILE A 181 -4.36 -17.15 -18.97
N ALA A 182 -3.58 -16.15 -19.37
CA ALA A 182 -2.59 -16.33 -20.45
C ALA A 182 -1.53 -17.39 -20.10
N HIS A 183 -1.05 -17.40 -18.86
CA HIS A 183 -0.12 -18.42 -18.39
C HIS A 183 -0.74 -19.82 -18.43
N PHE A 184 -1.99 -19.96 -17.97
CA PHE A 184 -2.72 -21.23 -17.99
C PHE A 184 -2.89 -21.76 -19.42
N LEU A 185 -3.28 -20.90 -20.37
CA LEU A 185 -3.40 -21.28 -21.78
C LEU A 185 -2.05 -21.72 -22.37
N LYS A 186 -0.95 -21.06 -22.04
CA LYS A 186 0.40 -21.46 -22.47
C LYS A 186 0.80 -22.84 -21.93
N VAL A 187 0.47 -23.13 -20.67
CA VAL A 187 0.75 -24.44 -20.08
C VAL A 187 -0.05 -25.53 -20.80
N ILE A 188 -1.35 -25.31 -21.03
CA ILE A 188 -2.19 -26.28 -21.79
C ILE A 188 -1.62 -26.49 -23.19
N ALA A 189 -1.30 -25.41 -23.90
CA ALA A 189 -0.74 -25.52 -25.26
C ALA A 189 0.56 -26.34 -25.28
N ARG A 190 1.48 -26.04 -24.36
CA ARG A 190 2.72 -26.81 -24.24
C ARG A 190 2.48 -28.30 -23.97
N ASP A 191 1.56 -28.62 -23.06
CA ASP A 191 1.35 -30.00 -22.60
C ASP A 191 0.47 -30.84 -23.56
N LYS A 192 -0.22 -30.19 -24.51
CA LYS A 192 -1.16 -30.85 -25.45
C LYS A 192 -0.75 -30.77 -26.91
N ILE A 193 0.14 -29.86 -27.30
CA ILE A 193 0.53 -29.61 -28.69
C ILE A 193 2.01 -29.95 -28.93
N GLY A 194 2.78 -30.16 -27.83
CA GLY A 194 4.21 -30.54 -27.90
C GLY A 194 4.47 -31.99 -28.20
#